data_89366ed623da033525a31abc737fb17e
#
_entry.id   89366ed623da033525a31abc737fb17e
#
_cell.length_a   1.000
_cell.length_b   1.000
_cell.length_c   1.000
_cell.angle_alpha   90.00
_cell.angle_beta   90.00
_cell.angle_gamma   90.00
#
_symmetry.space_group_name_H-M   'P 1'
#
loop_
_entity.id
_entity.type
_entity.pdbx_description
1 polymer ?
#
loop_
_entity_poly.entity_id
_entity_poly.type
_entity_poly.pdbx_seq_one_letter_code
_entity_poly.pdbx_strand_id
1 'polypeptide(L)'
;MQLNLIAMKSHQNKIIGEGLTYDDVLLVPNFSEILPREVSIKTKFSKNISINIPIISAAMDTVTESRMAIAIAQEGGIGVLHKNMTIEAQADKVKRVKRAESGMIIDPVTLPLDSTVLDAKSYMKEYSIGGIPIVDNKKKLIGIVTNRDLRFEKDNSRPISEVMTSDNLVTVAKGTSLLEAEVILQNYKIEKLPVVDKNYKLVGLITFRDITKLTLKPNSNKDVYGRLRVAAAIGVTSDALKRAEALVKSEVDAIIIDTAHGHTKGVVGVLKKIKKNFPNLDIIVGNIATAEAAKYLVKAGADAVKVGIGPGSICTTRVIAGVGFPQLSAIIEVSTALKGSGIPVIADGGIRYTGDISKAIAAGADCVMLGSLIAGTEESPGETIIYEGRKFKTYRGMGSVEAMKQGSKDRYFQDVEDDLKKLVPEGIVGRVPFKGKLNESIHQFIGGLRAGMGYCGSKDIETFQNTSKFIRITSSGIVESHPHGVSITKEAPNYSR
;
A
#
# COMPACT_ATOMS: atom_id res chain seq x y z
N MET A 1 -56.74 8.69 15.95
CA MET A 1 -56.20 8.84 14.59
C MET A 1 -54.89 9.64 14.53
N GLN A 2 -54.74 10.74 15.27
CA GLN A 2 -53.49 11.55 15.32
C GLN A 2 -52.26 10.81 15.93
N LEU A 3 -52.46 10.00 16.98
CA LEU A 3 -51.39 9.22 17.61
C LEU A 3 -50.75 8.17 16.66
N ASN A 4 -51.55 7.55 15.78
CA ASN A 4 -51.05 6.60 14.79
C ASN A 4 -50.25 7.29 13.66
N LEU A 5 -50.58 8.52 13.28
CA LEU A 5 -49.83 9.30 12.28
C LEU A 5 -48.45 9.78 12.83
N ILE A 6 -48.38 10.11 14.13
CA ILE A 6 -47.11 10.49 14.76
C ILE A 6 -46.19 9.27 14.92
N ALA A 7 -46.75 8.12 15.31
CA ALA A 7 -46.00 6.85 15.36
C ALA A 7 -45.49 6.42 13.98
N MET A 8 -46.28 6.51 12.91
CA MET A 8 -45.84 6.23 11.54
C MET A 8 -44.77 7.20 11.05
N LYS A 9 -44.86 8.52 11.37
CA LYS A 9 -43.79 9.48 11.03
C LYS A 9 -42.48 9.21 11.78
N SER A 10 -42.54 8.75 13.05
CA SER A 10 -41.33 8.39 13.79
C SER A 10 -40.63 7.12 13.25
N HIS A 11 -41.37 6.18 12.68
CA HIS A 11 -40.81 5.00 12.05
C HIS A 11 -40.21 5.29 10.66
N GLN A 12 -40.78 6.21 9.87
CA GLN A 12 -40.23 6.62 8.57
C GLN A 12 -38.85 7.27 8.67
N ASN A 13 -38.52 7.90 9.80
CA ASN A 13 -37.21 8.52 10.03
C ASN A 13 -36.09 7.51 10.40
N LYS A 14 -36.41 6.25 10.68
CA LYS A 14 -35.41 5.21 10.99
C LYS A 14 -34.82 4.55 9.73
N ILE A 15 -35.55 4.53 8.63
CA ILE A 15 -35.09 4.00 7.35
C ILE A 15 -34.68 5.20 6.50
N ILE A 16 -33.37 5.40 6.35
CA ILE A 16 -32.80 6.54 5.64
C ILE A 16 -32.75 6.37 4.13
N GLY A 17 -33.00 5.16 3.63
CA GLY A 17 -33.02 4.86 2.21
C GLY A 17 -32.66 3.41 1.89
N GLU A 18 -32.40 3.15 0.62
CA GLU A 18 -31.94 1.88 0.09
C GLU A 18 -30.44 1.98 -0.24
N GLY A 19 -29.64 1.00 0.21
CA GLY A 19 -28.22 0.95 -0.02
C GLY A 19 -27.86 -0.04 -1.13
N LEU A 20 -26.91 0.35 -1.98
CA LEU A 20 -26.46 -0.43 -3.14
C LEU A 20 -25.04 -0.97 -2.92
N THR A 21 -24.82 -2.22 -3.36
CA THR A 21 -23.52 -2.86 -3.50
C THR A 21 -23.01 -2.77 -4.94
N TYR A 22 -21.84 -3.31 -5.22
CA TYR A 22 -21.33 -3.36 -6.60
C TYR A 22 -22.17 -4.25 -7.52
N ASP A 23 -22.86 -5.26 -6.98
CA ASP A 23 -23.71 -6.17 -7.78
C ASP A 23 -25.03 -5.54 -8.20
N ASP A 24 -25.48 -4.51 -7.50
CA ASP A 24 -26.77 -3.88 -7.78
C ASP A 24 -26.76 -2.94 -8.99
N VAL A 25 -25.58 -2.69 -9.57
CA VAL A 25 -25.42 -1.71 -10.65
C VAL A 25 -24.45 -2.17 -11.73
N LEU A 26 -24.62 -1.59 -12.94
CA LEU A 26 -23.61 -1.59 -14.01
C LEU A 26 -23.29 -0.15 -14.40
N LEU A 27 -22.07 0.09 -14.90
CA LEU A 27 -21.68 1.33 -15.55
C LEU A 27 -22.34 1.41 -16.93
N VAL A 28 -22.91 2.57 -17.26
CA VAL A 28 -23.52 2.80 -18.57
C VAL A 28 -22.43 3.23 -19.56
N PRO A 29 -22.29 2.54 -20.70
CA PRO A 29 -21.37 2.97 -21.75
C PRO A 29 -21.70 4.36 -22.25
N ASN A 30 -20.67 5.10 -22.67
CA ASN A 30 -20.81 6.44 -23.22
C ASN A 30 -19.96 6.58 -24.48
N PHE A 31 -20.21 7.64 -25.28
CA PHE A 31 -19.36 7.97 -26.41
C PHE A 31 -17.89 8.11 -25.99
N SER A 32 -16.99 7.49 -26.73
CA SER A 32 -15.57 7.45 -26.40
C SER A 32 -14.70 7.77 -27.61
N GLU A 33 -13.80 8.72 -27.42
CA GLU A 33 -12.72 9.04 -28.36
C GLU A 33 -11.35 8.56 -27.86
N ILE A 34 -11.33 7.81 -26.72
CA ILE A 34 -10.10 7.38 -26.07
C ILE A 34 -9.98 5.85 -26.06
N LEU A 35 -8.81 5.34 -26.37
CA LEU A 35 -8.52 3.92 -26.29
C LEU A 35 -8.07 3.54 -24.87
N PRO A 36 -8.35 2.32 -24.40
CA PRO A 36 -7.95 1.87 -23.06
C PRO A 36 -6.45 2.07 -22.73
N ARG A 37 -5.56 1.96 -23.73
CA ARG A 37 -4.10 2.17 -23.55
C ARG A 37 -3.71 3.64 -23.29
N GLU A 38 -4.56 4.58 -23.65
CA GLU A 38 -4.32 6.03 -23.54
C GLU A 38 -4.85 6.61 -22.22
N VAL A 39 -5.65 5.82 -21.50
CA VAL A 39 -6.25 6.23 -20.23
C VAL A 39 -5.19 6.41 -19.16
N SER A 40 -5.21 7.55 -18.46
CA SER A 40 -4.42 7.80 -17.26
C SER A 40 -5.15 7.32 -16.02
N ILE A 41 -4.48 6.46 -15.25
CA ILE A 41 -5.01 5.90 -13.98
C ILE A 41 -4.26 6.41 -12.75
N LYS A 42 -3.44 7.46 -12.92
CA LYS A 42 -2.79 8.13 -11.79
C LYS A 42 -3.84 8.78 -10.90
N THR A 43 -3.63 8.68 -9.59
CA THR A 43 -4.57 9.17 -8.59
C THR A 43 -3.88 9.57 -7.30
N LYS A 44 -4.66 10.01 -6.30
CA LYS A 44 -4.17 10.35 -4.97
C LYS A 44 -4.44 9.22 -3.97
N PHE A 45 -3.46 8.91 -3.16
CA PHE A 45 -3.59 8.04 -1.99
C PHE A 45 -3.96 8.83 -0.73
N SER A 46 -3.35 10.00 -0.58
CA SER A 46 -3.63 10.97 0.46
C SER A 46 -3.44 12.38 -0.08
N LYS A 47 -3.70 13.39 0.73
CA LYS A 47 -3.63 14.79 0.33
C LYS A 47 -2.31 15.14 -0.40
N ASN A 48 -1.18 14.61 0.06
CA ASN A 48 0.15 14.94 -0.44
C ASN A 48 0.83 13.79 -1.20
N ILE A 49 0.24 12.58 -1.23
CA ILE A 49 0.83 11.40 -1.88
C ILE A 49 -0.02 10.98 -3.06
N SER A 50 0.59 11.02 -4.25
CA SER A 50 0.03 10.43 -5.47
C SER A 50 0.59 9.03 -5.70
N ILE A 51 -0.21 8.18 -6.37
CA ILE A 51 0.14 6.82 -6.79
C ILE A 51 -0.14 6.64 -8.28
N ASN A 52 0.60 5.75 -8.93
CA ASN A 52 0.53 5.58 -10.38
C ASN A 52 -0.58 4.62 -10.82
N ILE A 53 -1.06 3.76 -9.92
CA ILE A 53 -2.25 2.91 -10.08
C ILE A 53 -3.15 3.03 -8.86
N PRO A 54 -4.49 3.00 -8.98
CA PRO A 54 -5.41 3.21 -7.87
C PRO A 54 -5.58 1.97 -6.97
N ILE A 55 -4.51 1.24 -6.68
CA ILE A 55 -4.55 -0.02 -5.93
C ILE A 55 -3.66 0.03 -4.70
N ILE A 56 -4.24 -0.36 -3.56
CA ILE A 56 -3.59 -0.43 -2.24
C ILE A 56 -3.71 -1.86 -1.70
N SER A 57 -2.67 -2.43 -1.10
CA SER A 57 -2.79 -3.70 -0.39
C SER A 57 -3.20 -3.50 1.07
N ALA A 58 -4.17 -4.31 1.53
CA ALA A 58 -4.81 -4.15 2.83
C ALA A 58 -3.87 -4.47 4.01
N ALA A 59 -4.07 -3.73 5.11
CA ALA A 59 -3.31 -3.90 6.36
C ALA A 59 -3.73 -5.15 7.14
N MET A 60 -3.55 -6.33 6.54
CA MET A 60 -3.93 -7.61 7.09
C MET A 60 -2.72 -8.55 7.17
N ASP A 61 -2.62 -9.31 8.24
CA ASP A 61 -1.46 -10.16 8.53
C ASP A 61 -1.30 -11.37 7.59
N THR A 62 -2.30 -11.64 6.76
CA THR A 62 -2.23 -12.62 5.67
C THR A 62 -2.18 -11.97 4.27
N VAL A 63 -2.08 -10.63 4.18
CA VAL A 63 -2.05 -9.89 2.91
C VAL A 63 -0.77 -9.09 2.73
N THR A 64 -0.43 -8.19 3.68
CA THR A 64 0.64 -7.21 3.46
C THR A 64 1.72 -7.25 4.51
N GLU A 65 2.86 -7.82 4.14
CA GLU A 65 4.15 -7.60 4.75
C GLU A 65 5.13 -6.95 3.76
N SER A 66 6.42 -6.85 4.11
CA SER A 66 7.41 -6.15 3.29
C SER A 66 7.49 -6.65 1.84
N ARG A 67 7.36 -7.98 1.61
CA ARG A 67 7.40 -8.58 0.26
C ARG A 67 6.24 -8.08 -0.61
N MET A 68 5.01 -8.11 -0.10
CA MET A 68 3.82 -7.57 -0.78
C MET A 68 3.94 -6.05 -0.96
N ALA A 69 4.37 -5.31 0.09
CA ALA A 69 4.50 -3.86 0.00
C ALA A 69 5.52 -3.42 -1.06
N ILE A 70 6.63 -4.15 -1.21
CA ILE A 70 7.60 -3.93 -2.28
C ILE A 70 6.96 -4.19 -3.64
N ALA A 71 6.35 -5.35 -3.83
CA ALA A 71 5.79 -5.75 -5.11
C ALA A 71 4.71 -4.78 -5.60
N ILE A 72 3.77 -4.38 -4.73
CA ILE A 72 2.70 -3.45 -5.14
C ILE A 72 3.22 -2.03 -5.40
N ALA A 73 4.24 -1.57 -4.66
CA ALA A 73 4.87 -0.28 -4.93
C ALA A 73 5.65 -0.29 -6.26
N GLN A 74 6.27 -1.41 -6.63
CA GLN A 74 6.90 -1.62 -7.94
C GLN A 74 5.92 -1.56 -9.10
N GLU A 75 4.68 -1.98 -8.90
CA GLU A 75 3.61 -1.87 -9.90
C GLU A 75 2.95 -0.48 -9.92
N GLY A 76 3.29 0.41 -8.98
CA GLY A 76 2.80 1.80 -8.93
C GLY A 76 1.73 2.08 -7.87
N GLY A 77 1.32 1.07 -7.10
CA GLY A 77 0.42 1.21 -5.96
C GLY A 77 1.14 1.53 -4.65
N ILE A 78 0.54 1.21 -3.52
CA ILE A 78 1.15 1.33 -2.20
C ILE A 78 0.70 0.20 -1.26
N GLY A 79 1.63 -0.36 -0.49
CA GLY A 79 1.33 -1.37 0.51
C GLY A 79 1.15 -0.78 1.90
N VAL A 80 0.18 -1.33 2.66
CA VAL A 80 -0.05 -0.94 4.05
C VAL A 80 0.36 -2.08 4.97
N LEU A 81 1.46 -1.89 5.70
CA LEU A 81 1.96 -2.87 6.66
C LEU A 81 1.00 -2.97 7.85
N HIS A 82 0.59 -4.19 8.20
CA HIS A 82 -0.31 -4.42 9.33
C HIS A 82 0.39 -4.21 10.68
N LYS A 83 -0.39 -4.03 11.75
CA LYS A 83 0.11 -3.78 13.11
C LYS A 83 0.19 -5.02 14.01
N ASN A 84 -0.25 -6.22 13.55
CA ASN A 84 -0.19 -7.47 14.31
C ASN A 84 1.25 -7.98 14.45
N MET A 85 2.10 -7.16 15.04
CA MET A 85 3.51 -7.42 15.34
C MET A 85 4.03 -6.36 16.32
N THR A 86 5.24 -6.57 16.86
CA THR A 86 5.88 -5.58 17.72
C THR A 86 6.16 -4.27 16.95
N ILE A 87 6.36 -3.19 17.68
CA ILE A 87 6.70 -1.88 17.11
C ILE A 87 7.98 -1.97 16.27
N GLU A 88 8.99 -2.65 16.83
CA GLU A 88 10.30 -2.85 16.22
C GLU A 88 10.19 -3.65 14.91
N ALA A 89 9.43 -4.74 14.92
CA ALA A 89 9.23 -5.58 13.74
C ALA A 89 8.53 -4.82 12.61
N GLN A 90 7.52 -4.00 12.92
CA GLN A 90 6.83 -3.19 11.93
C GLN A 90 7.76 -2.11 11.35
N ALA A 91 8.52 -1.43 12.22
CA ALA A 91 9.53 -0.44 11.82
C ALA A 91 10.60 -1.04 10.91
N ASP A 92 11.07 -2.26 11.20
CA ASP A 92 12.05 -2.96 10.35
C ASP A 92 11.46 -3.37 8.99
N LYS A 93 10.17 -3.73 8.93
CA LYS A 93 9.50 -3.98 7.65
C LYS A 93 9.40 -2.69 6.80
N VAL A 94 9.15 -1.53 7.40
CA VAL A 94 9.22 -0.23 6.70
C VAL A 94 10.63 -0.02 6.12
N LYS A 95 11.69 -0.17 6.93
CA LYS A 95 13.08 -0.04 6.46
C LYS A 95 13.40 -1.00 5.31
N ARG A 96 12.90 -2.24 5.35
CA ARG A 96 13.08 -3.22 4.26
C ARG A 96 12.47 -2.72 2.96
N VAL A 97 11.26 -2.13 2.99
CA VAL A 97 10.63 -1.57 1.79
C VAL A 97 11.43 -0.39 1.27
N LYS A 98 11.82 0.54 2.15
CA LYS A 98 12.63 1.73 1.77
C LYS A 98 13.99 1.37 1.17
N ARG A 99 14.58 0.24 1.58
CA ARG A 99 15.88 -0.25 1.06
C ARG A 99 15.75 -1.14 -0.18
N ALA A 100 14.56 -1.67 -0.49
CA ALA A 100 14.39 -2.62 -1.60
C ALA A 100 14.68 -1.99 -2.97
N GLU A 101 14.30 -0.74 -3.13
CA GLU A 101 14.72 0.11 -4.24
C GLU A 101 15.05 1.48 -3.68
N SER A 102 16.26 1.90 -3.89
CA SER A 102 16.73 3.23 -3.54
C SER A 102 17.47 3.76 -4.76
N GLY A 103 17.08 4.90 -5.26
CA GLY A 103 17.87 5.58 -6.28
C GLY A 103 19.22 6.03 -5.75
N MET A 104 19.33 6.14 -4.42
CA MET A 104 20.55 6.42 -3.70
C MET A 104 20.51 5.68 -2.34
N ILE A 105 21.51 4.90 -2.05
CA ILE A 105 21.70 4.27 -0.75
C ILE A 105 22.10 5.38 0.23
N ILE A 106 21.22 5.72 1.17
CA ILE A 106 21.50 6.69 2.24
C ILE A 106 22.28 5.97 3.33
N ASP A 107 23.32 6.60 3.87
CA ASP A 107 24.23 6.04 4.89
C ASP A 107 24.74 4.64 4.48
N PRO A 108 25.51 4.55 3.37
CA PRO A 108 26.00 3.27 2.86
C PRO A 108 26.97 2.63 3.86
N VAL A 109 27.10 1.30 3.77
CA VAL A 109 28.15 0.59 4.52
C VAL A 109 29.50 1.14 4.11
N THR A 110 30.32 1.53 5.10
CA THR A 110 31.66 2.11 4.91
C THR A 110 32.71 1.35 5.70
N LEU A 111 33.94 1.46 5.28
CA LEU A 111 35.10 0.98 6.04
C LEU A 111 36.05 2.13 6.35
N PRO A 112 36.74 2.11 7.50
CA PRO A 112 37.80 3.04 7.80
C PRO A 112 39.07 2.69 7.02
N LEU A 113 40.02 3.66 6.95
CA LEU A 113 41.24 3.56 6.11
C LEU A 113 42.21 2.47 6.58
N ASP A 114 42.17 2.11 7.85
CA ASP A 114 43.00 1.09 8.50
C ASP A 114 42.48 -0.34 8.33
N SER A 115 41.37 -0.53 7.59
CA SER A 115 40.81 -1.84 7.26
C SER A 115 41.70 -2.64 6.32
N THR A 116 41.49 -3.96 6.31
CA THR A 116 42.18 -4.91 5.43
C THR A 116 41.31 -5.37 4.27
N VAL A 117 41.91 -6.04 3.29
CA VAL A 117 41.23 -6.75 2.21
C VAL A 117 40.25 -7.80 2.76
N LEU A 118 40.59 -8.47 3.85
CA LEU A 118 39.72 -9.46 4.52
C LEU A 118 38.46 -8.79 5.05
N ASP A 119 38.57 -7.65 5.70
CA ASP A 119 37.43 -6.90 6.21
C ASP A 119 36.48 -6.53 5.08
N ALA A 120 37.03 -5.98 3.99
CA ALA A 120 36.24 -5.61 2.81
C ALA A 120 35.49 -6.81 2.21
N LYS A 121 36.16 -7.95 2.01
CA LYS A 121 35.57 -9.19 1.52
C LYS A 121 34.46 -9.72 2.47
N SER A 122 34.68 -9.67 3.78
CA SER A 122 33.74 -10.10 4.79
C SER A 122 32.47 -9.24 4.78
N TYR A 123 32.61 -7.92 4.77
CA TYR A 123 31.50 -6.97 4.69
C TYR A 123 30.72 -7.08 3.36
N MET A 124 31.44 -7.23 2.23
CA MET A 124 30.78 -7.46 0.93
C MET A 124 29.92 -8.72 0.92
N LYS A 125 30.39 -9.80 1.56
CA LYS A 125 29.67 -11.07 1.69
C LYS A 125 28.49 -10.94 2.65
N GLU A 126 28.70 -10.36 3.83
CA GLU A 126 27.68 -10.18 4.88
C GLU A 126 26.52 -9.32 4.40
N TYR A 127 26.82 -8.17 3.78
CA TYR A 127 25.81 -7.23 3.30
C TYR A 127 25.36 -7.47 1.85
N SER A 128 25.92 -8.47 1.18
CA SER A 128 25.65 -8.78 -0.25
C SER A 128 25.84 -7.57 -1.17
N ILE A 129 26.92 -6.81 -0.97
CA ILE A 129 27.26 -5.59 -1.72
C ILE A 129 28.54 -5.77 -2.52
N GLY A 130 28.65 -5.08 -3.65
CA GLY A 130 29.81 -5.19 -4.57
C GLY A 130 30.76 -4.01 -4.52
N GLY A 131 30.71 -3.16 -3.47
CA GLY A 131 31.65 -2.07 -3.26
C GLY A 131 31.32 -1.27 -2.04
N ILE A 132 32.34 -0.75 -1.40
CA ILE A 132 32.29 -0.09 -0.09
C ILE A 132 33.10 1.21 -0.16
N PRO A 133 32.50 2.38 0.12
CA PRO A 133 33.23 3.63 0.30
C PRO A 133 34.13 3.57 1.53
N ILE A 134 35.31 4.12 1.40
CA ILE A 134 36.29 4.25 2.48
C ILE A 134 36.24 5.69 3.00
N VAL A 135 36.12 5.84 4.32
CA VAL A 135 35.94 7.15 4.97
C VAL A 135 36.90 7.35 6.15
N ASP A 136 37.19 8.59 6.47
CA ASP A 136 37.88 8.94 7.70
C ASP A 136 36.95 8.97 8.92
N ASN A 137 37.54 9.27 10.09
CA ASN A 137 36.79 9.37 11.36
C ASN A 137 35.76 10.50 11.40
N LYS A 138 35.78 11.43 10.42
CA LYS A 138 34.81 12.52 10.25
C LYS A 138 33.78 12.21 9.15
N LYS A 139 33.73 10.97 8.66
CA LYS A 139 32.90 10.51 7.52
C LYS A 139 33.26 11.20 6.18
N LYS A 140 34.44 11.77 6.04
CA LYS A 140 34.92 12.33 4.78
C LYS A 140 35.31 11.17 3.85
N LEU A 141 34.87 11.21 2.60
CA LEU A 141 35.19 10.20 1.61
C LEU A 141 36.68 10.26 1.23
N ILE A 142 37.40 9.13 1.30
CA ILE A 142 38.80 8.99 0.97
C ILE A 142 38.95 8.17 -0.31
N GLY A 143 38.16 7.11 -0.48
CA GLY A 143 38.24 6.19 -1.61
C GLY A 143 37.03 5.29 -1.71
N ILE A 144 37.09 4.37 -2.63
CA ILE A 144 36.13 3.28 -2.78
C ILE A 144 36.85 1.99 -3.15
N VAL A 145 36.41 0.87 -2.55
CA VAL A 145 36.86 -0.47 -2.93
C VAL A 145 35.67 -1.25 -3.52
N THR A 146 35.91 -1.95 -4.61
CA THR A 146 34.86 -2.70 -5.34
C THR A 146 35.31 -4.16 -5.60
N ASN A 147 34.35 -5.00 -6.01
CA ASN A 147 34.65 -6.36 -6.44
C ASN A 147 35.70 -6.42 -7.58
N ARG A 148 35.82 -5.36 -8.38
CA ARG A 148 36.82 -5.27 -9.45
C ARG A 148 38.23 -5.18 -8.87
N ASP A 149 38.40 -4.37 -7.82
CA ASP A 149 39.69 -4.13 -7.14
C ASP A 149 40.12 -5.38 -6.38
N LEU A 150 39.19 -6.14 -5.81
CA LEU A 150 39.46 -7.34 -5.00
C LEU A 150 39.47 -8.65 -5.79
N ARG A 151 39.13 -8.63 -7.09
CA ARG A 151 38.93 -9.87 -7.90
C ARG A 151 40.14 -10.78 -7.93
N PHE A 152 41.32 -10.20 -8.05
CA PHE A 152 42.60 -10.94 -8.17
C PHE A 152 43.46 -10.80 -6.93
N GLU A 153 43.02 -10.08 -5.91
CA GLU A 153 43.75 -9.89 -4.67
C GLU A 153 43.68 -11.16 -3.80
N LYS A 154 44.84 -11.75 -3.54
CA LYS A 154 45.00 -12.99 -2.76
C LYS A 154 45.44 -12.72 -1.33
N ASP A 155 46.15 -11.61 -1.08
CA ASP A 155 46.63 -11.25 0.22
C ASP A 155 45.49 -10.56 1.02
N ASN A 156 44.92 -11.31 1.92
CA ASN A 156 43.83 -10.83 2.77
C ASN A 156 44.28 -9.85 3.87
N SER A 157 45.59 -9.83 4.19
CA SER A 157 46.16 -8.94 5.23
C SER A 157 46.54 -7.56 4.66
N ARG A 158 46.53 -7.42 3.34
CA ARG A 158 46.90 -6.19 2.66
C ARG A 158 46.01 -4.99 3.10
N PRO A 159 46.58 -3.81 3.43
CA PRO A 159 45.80 -2.62 3.76
C PRO A 159 44.88 -2.20 2.63
N ILE A 160 43.64 -1.80 2.96
CA ILE A 160 42.65 -1.39 1.96
C ILE A 160 43.11 -0.14 1.18
N SER A 161 43.91 0.71 1.80
CA SER A 161 44.49 1.92 1.20
C SER A 161 45.35 1.66 -0.02
N GLU A 162 45.92 0.46 -0.15
CA GLU A 162 46.76 0.08 -1.27
C GLU A 162 45.99 -0.50 -2.46
N VAL A 163 44.73 -0.91 -2.25
CA VAL A 163 43.90 -1.56 -3.26
C VAL A 163 42.66 -0.75 -3.66
N MET A 164 42.26 0.24 -2.84
CA MET A 164 41.13 1.10 -3.14
C MET A 164 41.42 2.08 -4.29
N THR A 165 40.40 2.54 -4.96
CA THR A 165 40.47 3.69 -5.86
C THR A 165 40.37 4.98 -5.02
N SER A 166 41.44 5.79 -5.00
CA SER A 166 41.50 7.09 -4.31
C SER A 166 41.73 8.25 -5.28
N ASP A 167 42.54 7.99 -6.33
CA ASP A 167 42.87 9.01 -7.34
C ASP A 167 41.74 9.14 -8.36
N ASN A 168 41.43 10.40 -8.73
CA ASN A 168 40.35 10.70 -9.69
C ASN A 168 38.97 10.11 -9.29
N LEU A 169 38.68 10.09 -7.99
CA LEU A 169 37.43 9.55 -7.46
C LEU A 169 36.23 10.37 -7.97
N VAL A 170 35.41 9.75 -8.79
CA VAL A 170 34.20 10.38 -9.34
C VAL A 170 33.12 10.42 -8.27
N THR A 171 32.65 11.62 -7.95
CA THR A 171 31.59 11.85 -6.95
C THR A 171 30.55 12.81 -7.49
N VAL A 172 29.37 12.85 -6.84
CA VAL A 172 28.33 13.84 -7.13
C VAL A 172 27.84 14.52 -5.86
N ALA A 173 27.26 15.69 -6.02
CA ALA A 173 26.69 16.43 -4.91
C ALA A 173 25.35 15.83 -4.45
N LYS A 174 24.98 16.07 -3.20
CA LYS A 174 23.66 15.79 -2.69
C LYS A 174 22.59 16.53 -3.51
N GLY A 175 21.60 15.82 -4.05
CA GLY A 175 20.54 16.39 -4.90
C GLY A 175 20.73 16.14 -6.40
N THR A 176 21.83 15.52 -6.83
CA THR A 176 22.00 15.06 -8.22
C THR A 176 20.89 14.10 -8.58
N SER A 177 20.24 14.32 -9.73
CA SER A 177 19.19 13.45 -10.23
C SER A 177 19.75 12.10 -10.69
N LEU A 178 18.91 11.06 -10.70
CA LEU A 178 19.34 9.73 -11.15
C LEU A 178 19.67 9.69 -12.64
N LEU A 179 19.03 10.54 -13.46
CA LEU A 179 19.36 10.68 -14.87
C LEU A 179 20.75 11.28 -15.08
N GLU A 180 21.12 12.33 -14.33
CA GLU A 180 22.47 12.87 -14.34
C GLU A 180 23.49 11.85 -13.83
N ALA A 181 23.17 11.11 -12.77
CA ALA A 181 24.00 10.04 -12.24
C ALA A 181 24.23 8.90 -13.28
N GLU A 182 23.21 8.54 -14.07
CA GLU A 182 23.31 7.57 -15.15
C GLU A 182 24.35 7.99 -16.20
N VAL A 183 24.26 9.23 -16.66
CA VAL A 183 25.20 9.80 -17.63
C VAL A 183 26.64 9.76 -17.10
N ILE A 184 26.83 10.10 -15.80
CA ILE A 184 28.15 10.07 -15.17
C ILE A 184 28.68 8.62 -15.08
N LEU A 185 27.86 7.67 -14.58
CA LEU A 185 28.24 6.26 -14.50
C LEU A 185 28.64 5.70 -15.88
N GLN A 186 27.90 6.07 -16.92
CA GLN A 186 28.18 5.66 -18.30
C GLN A 186 29.49 6.24 -18.83
N ASN A 187 29.69 7.57 -18.68
CA ASN A 187 30.86 8.28 -19.19
C ASN A 187 32.17 7.81 -18.54
N TYR A 188 32.14 7.58 -17.23
CA TYR A 188 33.30 7.11 -16.47
C TYR A 188 33.41 5.59 -16.39
N LYS A 189 32.45 4.84 -16.97
CA LYS A 189 32.40 3.36 -16.96
C LYS A 189 32.53 2.77 -15.56
N ILE A 190 31.88 3.40 -14.59
CA ILE A 190 31.84 2.98 -13.18
C ILE A 190 30.45 2.47 -12.80
N GLU A 191 30.38 1.58 -11.81
CA GLU A 191 29.11 1.00 -11.34
C GLU A 191 28.60 1.64 -10.04
N LYS A 192 29.43 2.46 -9.38
CA LYS A 192 29.14 3.03 -8.08
C LYS A 192 29.60 4.47 -8.06
N LEU A 193 28.71 5.36 -7.59
CA LEU A 193 28.92 6.80 -7.60
C LEU A 193 28.66 7.33 -6.19
N PRO A 194 29.69 7.63 -5.39
CA PRO A 194 29.53 8.21 -4.09
C PRO A 194 28.90 9.61 -4.17
N VAL A 195 27.96 9.89 -3.25
CA VAL A 195 27.30 11.19 -3.11
C VAL A 195 27.87 11.88 -1.89
N VAL A 196 28.36 13.12 -2.06
CA VAL A 196 29.01 13.87 -0.99
C VAL A 196 28.30 15.20 -0.72
N ASP A 197 28.47 15.72 0.48
CA ASP A 197 28.03 17.07 0.83
C ASP A 197 29.11 18.13 0.48
N LYS A 198 28.83 19.40 0.79
CA LYS A 198 29.75 20.53 0.55
C LYS A 198 31.10 20.39 1.29
N ASN A 199 31.17 19.57 2.33
CA ASN A 199 32.37 19.29 3.10
C ASN A 199 33.07 18.00 2.71
N TYR A 200 32.65 17.40 1.56
CA TYR A 200 33.12 16.10 1.04
C TYR A 200 32.84 14.93 2.00
N LYS A 201 31.81 15.06 2.88
CA LYS A 201 31.33 13.95 3.68
C LYS A 201 30.43 13.07 2.86
N LEU A 202 30.58 11.76 2.99
CA LEU A 202 29.74 10.78 2.34
C LEU A 202 28.33 10.85 2.90
N VAL A 203 27.33 11.08 2.02
CA VAL A 203 25.90 11.14 2.37
C VAL A 203 25.09 10.07 1.66
N GLY A 204 25.66 9.43 0.65
CA GLY A 204 24.98 8.36 -0.08
C GLY A 204 25.86 7.67 -1.11
N LEU A 205 25.31 6.65 -1.74
CA LEU A 205 25.93 5.89 -2.83
C LEU A 205 24.86 5.57 -3.89
N ILE A 206 25.09 5.96 -5.13
CA ILE A 206 24.25 5.57 -6.28
C ILE A 206 24.94 4.43 -7.00
N THR A 207 24.19 3.37 -7.37
CA THR A 207 24.75 2.26 -8.10
C THR A 207 24.08 2.09 -9.47
N PHE A 208 24.80 1.51 -10.45
CA PHE A 208 24.25 1.16 -11.76
C PHE A 208 23.01 0.25 -11.62
N ARG A 209 23.02 -0.68 -10.65
CA ARG A 209 21.88 -1.56 -10.37
C ARG A 209 20.63 -0.78 -9.96
N ASP A 210 20.77 0.32 -9.22
CA ASP A 210 19.64 1.15 -8.79
C ASP A 210 19.03 1.88 -9.98
N ILE A 211 19.85 2.36 -10.90
CA ILE A 211 19.40 3.01 -12.15
C ILE A 211 18.72 2.00 -13.08
N THR A 212 19.31 0.81 -13.27
CA THR A 212 18.69 -0.24 -14.10
C THR A 212 17.30 -0.65 -13.59
N LYS A 213 17.12 -0.71 -12.28
CA LYS A 213 15.80 -0.98 -11.69
C LYS A 213 14.76 0.10 -12.01
N LEU A 214 15.17 1.37 -12.15
CA LEU A 214 14.27 2.44 -12.59
C LEU A 214 13.74 2.20 -13.99
N THR A 215 14.59 1.77 -14.90
CA THR A 215 14.24 1.46 -16.29
C THR A 215 13.33 0.23 -16.39
N LEU A 216 13.55 -0.78 -15.55
CA LEU A 216 12.76 -2.02 -15.54
C LEU A 216 11.36 -1.85 -14.94
N LYS A 217 11.16 -0.89 -14.03
CA LYS A 217 9.89 -0.64 -13.33
C LYS A 217 9.54 0.86 -13.36
N PRO A 218 9.24 1.43 -14.54
CA PRO A 218 9.02 2.88 -14.70
C PRO A 218 7.79 3.39 -13.95
N ASN A 219 6.81 2.51 -13.68
CA ASN A 219 5.58 2.87 -12.96
C ASN A 219 5.71 2.78 -11.44
N SER A 220 6.87 2.38 -10.89
CA SER A 220 7.04 2.24 -9.44
C SER A 220 6.65 3.52 -8.70
N ASN A 221 5.94 3.35 -7.58
CA ASN A 221 5.59 4.45 -6.69
C ASN A 221 6.76 4.76 -5.76
N LYS A 222 7.43 5.89 -6.02
CA LYS A 222 8.65 6.30 -5.32
C LYS A 222 8.52 7.67 -4.67
N ASP A 223 9.27 7.85 -3.60
CA ASP A 223 9.46 9.16 -2.96
C ASP A 223 10.49 10.03 -3.74
N VAL A 224 10.72 11.23 -3.25
CA VAL A 224 11.66 12.19 -3.88
C VAL A 224 13.12 11.70 -3.90
N TYR A 225 13.44 10.68 -3.11
CA TYR A 225 14.75 10.04 -3.06
C TYR A 225 14.84 8.77 -3.90
N GLY A 226 13.81 8.46 -4.70
CA GLY A 226 13.75 7.26 -5.56
C GLY A 226 13.48 5.96 -4.79
N ARG A 227 13.07 6.01 -3.52
CA ARG A 227 12.76 4.84 -2.70
C ARG A 227 11.28 4.49 -2.79
N LEU A 228 10.96 3.21 -2.74
CA LEU A 228 9.58 2.75 -2.75
C LEU A 228 8.78 3.36 -1.59
N ARG A 229 7.55 3.79 -1.88
CA ARG A 229 6.63 4.29 -0.85
C ARG A 229 5.93 3.15 -0.13
N VAL A 230 5.72 3.35 1.18
CA VAL A 230 5.04 2.39 2.05
C VAL A 230 4.23 3.11 3.11
N ALA A 231 3.03 2.61 3.39
CA ALA A 231 2.23 3.04 4.53
C ALA A 231 2.21 1.96 5.61
N ALA A 232 1.87 2.33 6.84
CA ALA A 232 1.75 1.40 7.95
C ALA A 232 0.50 1.69 8.80
N ALA A 233 -0.17 0.63 9.23
CA ALA A 233 -1.35 0.73 10.08
C ALA A 233 -0.95 0.86 11.57
N ILE A 234 -1.72 1.65 12.30
CA ILE A 234 -1.70 1.73 13.76
C ILE A 234 -3.12 1.59 14.33
N GLY A 235 -3.23 1.26 15.61
CA GLY A 235 -4.49 1.24 16.35
C GLY A 235 -4.72 2.52 17.16
N VAL A 236 -5.62 2.41 18.13
CA VAL A 236 -5.98 3.49 19.07
C VAL A 236 -5.55 3.19 20.51
N THR A 237 -4.66 2.25 20.69
CA THR A 237 -4.06 1.84 21.96
C THR A 237 -3.12 2.89 22.55
N SER A 238 -2.77 2.73 23.81
CA SER A 238 -1.87 3.65 24.54
C SER A 238 -0.49 3.78 23.90
N ASP A 239 -0.03 2.76 23.18
CA ASP A 239 1.26 2.73 22.46
C ASP A 239 1.22 3.36 21.06
N ALA A 240 0.05 3.83 20.59
CA ALA A 240 -0.12 4.37 19.24
C ALA A 240 0.90 5.47 18.86
N LEU A 241 1.19 6.39 19.79
CA LEU A 241 2.19 7.44 19.54
C LEU A 241 3.60 6.86 19.45
N LYS A 242 4.00 5.97 20.36
CA LYS A 242 5.32 5.31 20.34
C LYS A 242 5.52 4.53 19.05
N ARG A 243 4.48 3.83 18.57
CA ARG A 243 4.49 3.12 17.28
C ARG A 243 4.65 4.10 16.11
N ALA A 244 3.91 5.21 16.10
CA ALA A 244 4.04 6.24 15.08
C ALA A 244 5.46 6.85 15.05
N GLU A 245 6.07 7.13 16.22
CA GLU A 245 7.46 7.61 16.32
C GLU A 245 8.46 6.64 15.69
N ALA A 246 8.34 5.35 15.99
CA ALA A 246 9.21 4.32 15.42
C ALA A 246 9.06 4.18 13.90
N LEU A 247 7.82 4.29 13.39
CA LEU A 247 7.52 4.26 11.97
C LEU A 247 8.08 5.50 11.25
N VAL A 248 7.91 6.69 11.82
CA VAL A 248 8.48 7.94 11.28
C VAL A 248 10.00 7.90 11.26
N LYS A 249 10.64 7.40 12.33
CA LYS A 249 12.10 7.17 12.38
C LYS A 249 12.57 6.18 11.30
N SER A 250 11.69 5.29 10.86
CA SER A 250 11.95 4.34 9.76
C SER A 250 11.53 4.89 8.39
N GLU A 251 11.14 6.18 8.34
CA GLU A 251 10.79 6.94 7.12
C GLU A 251 9.55 6.41 6.39
N VAL A 252 8.52 5.99 7.14
CA VAL A 252 7.20 5.67 6.59
C VAL A 252 6.62 6.89 5.86
N ASP A 253 5.97 6.67 4.71
CA ASP A 253 5.42 7.78 3.91
C ASP A 253 4.06 8.25 4.43
N ALA A 254 3.25 7.33 4.98
CA ALA A 254 1.97 7.66 5.60
C ALA A 254 1.58 6.66 6.68
N ILE A 255 0.73 7.08 7.60
CA ILE A 255 0.15 6.22 8.63
C ILE A 255 -1.35 6.09 8.42
N ILE A 256 -1.88 4.89 8.62
CA ILE A 256 -3.33 4.62 8.64
C ILE A 256 -3.77 4.30 10.07
N ILE A 257 -4.65 5.12 10.64
CA ILE A 257 -5.38 4.75 11.86
C ILE A 257 -6.50 3.81 11.42
N ASP A 258 -6.30 2.51 11.66
CA ASP A 258 -7.11 1.43 11.10
C ASP A 258 -7.95 0.74 12.17
N THR A 259 -9.25 1.06 12.22
CA THR A 259 -10.22 0.55 13.18
C THR A 259 -11.47 0.00 12.50
N ALA A 260 -12.25 -0.81 13.19
CA ALA A 260 -13.53 -1.29 12.69
C ALA A 260 -14.56 -0.16 12.57
N HIS A 261 -14.43 0.90 13.40
CA HIS A 261 -15.29 2.10 13.39
C HIS A 261 -14.46 3.36 13.65
N GLY A 262 -14.18 4.12 12.59
CA GLY A 262 -13.33 5.32 12.63
C GLY A 262 -14.01 6.55 13.25
N HIS A 263 -15.35 6.61 13.30
CA HIS A 263 -16.10 7.75 13.81
C HIS A 263 -16.24 7.69 15.33
N THR A 264 -15.10 7.71 16.04
CA THR A 264 -15.07 7.65 17.50
C THR A 264 -14.17 8.72 18.11
N LYS A 265 -14.47 9.09 19.37
CA LYS A 265 -13.67 10.06 20.14
C LYS A 265 -12.20 9.60 20.29
N GLY A 266 -11.98 8.29 20.50
CA GLY A 266 -10.65 7.71 20.63
C GLY A 266 -9.80 7.86 19.36
N VAL A 267 -10.38 7.56 18.20
CA VAL A 267 -9.72 7.73 16.89
C VAL A 267 -9.32 9.19 16.66
N VAL A 268 -10.21 10.13 16.90
CA VAL A 268 -9.91 11.57 16.73
C VAL A 268 -8.86 12.03 17.73
N GLY A 269 -8.86 11.50 18.96
CA GLY A 269 -7.82 11.79 19.95
C GLY A 269 -6.43 11.38 19.48
N VAL A 270 -6.29 10.16 18.91
CA VAL A 270 -5.03 9.65 18.35
C VAL A 270 -4.64 10.47 17.12
N LEU A 271 -5.57 10.74 16.18
CA LEU A 271 -5.32 11.57 15.00
C LEU A 271 -4.72 12.93 15.38
N LYS A 272 -5.38 13.67 16.28
CA LYS A 272 -4.89 15.00 16.71
C LYS A 272 -3.53 14.91 17.40
N LYS A 273 -3.30 13.87 18.22
CA LYS A 273 -2.02 13.66 18.90
C LYS A 273 -0.88 13.40 17.91
N ILE A 274 -1.11 12.58 16.88
CA ILE A 274 -0.09 12.28 15.87
C ILE A 274 0.16 13.51 15.00
N LYS A 275 -0.88 14.20 14.53
CA LYS A 275 -0.73 15.43 13.72
C LYS A 275 0.00 16.55 14.46
N LYS A 276 -0.18 16.65 15.78
CA LYS A 276 0.57 17.60 16.61
C LYS A 276 2.05 17.30 16.65
N ASN A 277 2.45 16.01 16.72
CA ASN A 277 3.87 15.61 16.78
C ASN A 277 4.52 15.53 15.39
N PHE A 278 3.75 15.19 14.35
CA PHE A 278 4.22 14.98 12.97
C PHE A 278 3.32 15.71 11.97
N PRO A 279 3.35 17.06 11.92
CA PRO A 279 2.40 17.86 11.12
C PRO A 279 2.50 17.60 9.61
N ASN A 280 3.66 17.19 9.10
CA ASN A 280 3.91 16.92 7.69
C ASN A 280 3.62 15.47 7.26
N LEU A 281 3.31 14.58 8.21
CA LEU A 281 3.00 13.19 7.92
C LEU A 281 1.53 13.06 7.50
N ASP A 282 1.27 12.38 6.39
CA ASP A 282 -0.09 12.10 5.95
C ASP A 282 -0.72 11.01 6.81
N ILE A 283 -1.90 11.30 7.35
CA ILE A 283 -2.67 10.38 8.20
C ILE A 283 -4.00 10.06 7.55
N ILE A 284 -4.16 8.79 7.20
CA ILE A 284 -5.41 8.21 6.69
C ILE A 284 -6.22 7.67 7.87
N VAL A 285 -7.52 7.86 7.87
CA VAL A 285 -8.37 7.37 8.97
C VAL A 285 -9.52 6.52 8.45
N GLY A 286 -9.74 5.38 9.08
CA GLY A 286 -10.86 4.49 8.76
C GLY A 286 -11.12 3.42 9.86
N ASN A 287 -12.22 2.62 9.68
CA ASN A 287 -13.13 2.70 8.57
C ASN A 287 -14.37 3.52 8.91
N ILE A 288 -14.93 4.14 7.91
CA ILE A 288 -16.19 4.91 8.01
C ILE A 288 -17.15 4.50 6.89
N ALA A 289 -18.41 4.97 6.97
CA ALA A 289 -19.40 4.72 5.92
C ALA A 289 -20.30 5.94 5.62
N THR A 290 -20.23 7.02 6.41
CA THR A 290 -21.19 8.13 6.34
C THR A 290 -20.51 9.47 6.03
N ALA A 291 -21.27 10.38 5.41
CA ALA A 291 -20.87 11.76 5.13
C ALA A 291 -20.46 12.52 6.40
N GLU A 292 -21.21 12.32 7.49
CA GLU A 292 -20.94 12.95 8.78
C GLU A 292 -19.57 12.55 9.33
N ALA A 293 -19.27 11.23 9.34
CA ALA A 293 -17.98 10.71 9.78
C ALA A 293 -16.83 11.31 8.97
N ALA A 294 -16.98 11.37 7.63
CA ALA A 294 -15.99 11.92 6.75
C ALA A 294 -15.68 13.39 7.06
N LYS A 295 -16.70 14.24 7.13
CA LYS A 295 -16.56 15.66 7.47
C LYS A 295 -15.92 15.86 8.85
N TYR A 296 -16.30 15.03 9.82
CA TYR A 296 -15.78 15.10 11.19
C TYR A 296 -14.28 14.77 11.25
N LEU A 297 -13.85 13.72 10.56
CA LEU A 297 -12.44 13.31 10.51
C LEU A 297 -11.56 14.29 9.72
N VAL A 298 -12.05 14.81 8.60
CA VAL A 298 -11.33 15.83 7.81
C VAL A 298 -11.16 17.11 8.62
N LYS A 299 -12.20 17.57 9.34
CA LYS A 299 -12.10 18.71 10.26
C LYS A 299 -11.10 18.46 11.38
N ALA A 300 -10.90 17.19 11.79
CA ALA A 300 -9.92 16.81 12.81
C ALA A 300 -8.48 16.69 12.27
N GLY A 301 -8.25 16.79 10.94
CA GLY A 301 -6.94 16.79 10.29
C GLY A 301 -6.59 15.51 9.54
N ALA A 302 -7.55 14.67 9.16
CA ALA A 302 -7.29 13.52 8.30
C ALA A 302 -6.92 13.97 6.88
N ASP A 303 -5.89 13.33 6.28
CA ASP A 303 -5.40 13.62 4.92
C ASP A 303 -6.00 12.66 3.87
N ALA A 304 -6.69 11.63 4.28
CA ALA A 304 -7.57 10.78 3.50
C ALA A 304 -8.52 10.02 4.42
N VAL A 305 -9.63 9.51 3.88
CA VAL A 305 -10.56 8.66 4.62
C VAL A 305 -10.72 7.30 3.95
N LYS A 306 -10.85 6.25 4.76
CA LYS A 306 -11.02 4.88 4.29
C LYS A 306 -12.43 4.38 4.59
N VAL A 307 -13.16 3.98 3.53
CA VAL A 307 -14.60 3.70 3.54
C VAL A 307 -14.85 2.21 3.42
N GLY A 308 -15.62 1.66 4.37
CA GLY A 308 -16.04 0.27 4.34
C GLY A 308 -16.34 -0.30 5.73
N ILE A 309 -17.61 -0.47 6.06
CA ILE A 309 -18.07 -1.13 7.28
C ILE A 309 -18.75 -2.44 6.91
N GLY A 310 -18.02 -3.55 7.12
CA GLY A 310 -18.50 -4.90 6.91
C GLY A 310 -18.55 -5.45 5.48
N PRO A 311 -17.95 -4.84 4.42
CA PRO A 311 -18.04 -5.39 3.06
C PRO A 311 -16.99 -6.47 2.75
N GLY A 312 -15.99 -6.68 3.60
CA GLY A 312 -14.91 -7.65 3.37
C GLY A 312 -15.41 -9.09 3.29
N SER A 313 -14.81 -9.91 2.42
CA SER A 313 -15.24 -11.31 2.16
C SER A 313 -15.13 -12.25 3.37
N ILE A 314 -14.31 -11.90 4.35
CA ILE A 314 -14.11 -12.66 5.60
C ILE A 314 -14.58 -11.87 6.84
N CYS A 315 -15.29 -10.75 6.63
CA CYS A 315 -15.86 -9.93 7.69
C CYS A 315 -17.27 -10.44 8.03
N THR A 316 -17.55 -10.59 9.33
CA THR A 316 -18.86 -10.98 9.83
C THR A 316 -19.53 -9.88 10.68
N THR A 317 -18.98 -8.67 10.72
CA THR A 317 -19.54 -7.54 11.48
C THR A 317 -21.03 -7.32 11.22
N ARG A 318 -21.46 -7.38 9.95
CA ARG A 318 -22.88 -7.20 9.59
C ARG A 318 -23.80 -8.28 10.14
N VAL A 319 -23.29 -9.50 10.31
CA VAL A 319 -24.06 -10.65 10.84
C VAL A 319 -24.01 -10.66 12.37
N ILE A 320 -22.84 -10.39 12.97
CA ILE A 320 -22.62 -10.48 14.41
C ILE A 320 -23.11 -9.25 15.14
N ALA A 321 -22.75 -8.06 14.65
CA ALA A 321 -23.12 -6.79 15.28
C ALA A 321 -24.38 -6.15 14.67
N GLY A 322 -24.86 -6.63 13.50
CA GLY A 322 -25.96 -6.03 12.77
C GLY A 322 -25.65 -4.65 12.17
N VAL A 323 -24.37 -4.26 12.12
CA VAL A 323 -23.94 -2.93 11.69
C VAL A 323 -23.18 -3.03 10.37
N GLY A 324 -23.48 -2.11 9.45
CA GLY A 324 -22.80 -2.01 8.16
C GLY A 324 -23.47 -1.03 7.23
N PHE A 325 -22.84 -0.80 6.08
CA PHE A 325 -23.39 0.05 5.04
C PHE A 325 -23.04 -0.58 3.67
N PRO A 326 -23.97 -0.66 2.70
CA PRO A 326 -23.69 -1.15 1.37
C PRO A 326 -22.60 -0.32 0.69
N GLN A 327 -21.58 -0.99 0.14
CA GLN A 327 -20.29 -0.35 -0.14
C GLN A 327 -20.36 0.74 -1.22
N LEU A 328 -21.12 0.51 -2.30
CA LEU A 328 -21.26 1.50 -3.36
C LEU A 328 -21.91 2.79 -2.83
N SER A 329 -23.01 2.65 -2.08
CA SER A 329 -23.69 3.80 -1.46
C SER A 329 -22.79 4.52 -0.46
N ALA A 330 -22.01 3.81 0.36
CA ALA A 330 -21.06 4.42 1.28
C ALA A 330 -20.01 5.29 0.56
N ILE A 331 -19.48 4.79 -0.56
CA ILE A 331 -18.51 5.53 -1.37
C ILE A 331 -19.14 6.79 -1.94
N ILE A 332 -20.32 6.69 -2.57
CA ILE A 332 -21.05 7.83 -3.15
C ILE A 332 -21.34 8.89 -2.09
N GLU A 333 -21.81 8.48 -0.92
CA GLU A 333 -22.15 9.40 0.17
C GLU A 333 -20.90 10.15 0.68
N VAL A 334 -19.82 9.42 0.96
CA VAL A 334 -18.59 10.01 1.47
C VAL A 334 -17.90 10.88 0.42
N SER A 335 -17.79 10.43 -0.83
CA SER A 335 -17.16 11.19 -1.90
C SER A 335 -17.92 12.48 -2.23
N THR A 336 -19.25 12.41 -2.24
CA THR A 336 -20.11 13.60 -2.42
C THR A 336 -19.87 14.60 -1.29
N ALA A 337 -19.79 14.13 -0.05
CA ALA A 337 -19.58 14.99 1.13
C ALA A 337 -18.21 15.67 1.16
N LEU A 338 -17.20 15.07 0.52
CA LEU A 338 -15.84 15.58 0.44
C LEU A 338 -15.48 16.25 -0.90
N LYS A 339 -16.46 16.38 -1.81
CA LYS A 339 -16.24 17.02 -3.11
C LYS A 339 -15.68 18.44 -2.92
N GLY A 340 -14.57 18.73 -3.62
CA GLY A 340 -13.87 20.01 -3.53
C GLY A 340 -12.95 20.19 -2.32
N SER A 341 -12.90 19.25 -1.37
CA SER A 341 -12.01 19.32 -0.19
C SER A 341 -10.54 19.00 -0.52
N GLY A 342 -10.28 18.31 -1.63
CA GLY A 342 -8.96 17.78 -1.98
C GLY A 342 -8.51 16.59 -1.14
N ILE A 343 -9.40 16.01 -0.31
CA ILE A 343 -9.15 14.86 0.55
C ILE A 343 -9.61 13.58 -0.16
N PRO A 344 -8.69 12.63 -0.45
CA PRO A 344 -9.02 11.40 -1.16
C PRO A 344 -9.88 10.43 -0.35
N VAL A 345 -10.65 9.62 -1.09
CA VAL A 345 -11.49 8.54 -0.58
C VAL A 345 -10.92 7.20 -1.00
N ILE A 346 -10.66 6.31 -0.04
CA ILE A 346 -10.18 4.95 -0.25
C ILE A 346 -11.34 3.98 -0.06
N ALA A 347 -11.74 3.24 -1.09
CA ALA A 347 -12.75 2.19 -0.99
C ALA A 347 -12.12 0.89 -0.47
N ASP A 348 -12.51 0.44 0.71
CA ASP A 348 -11.95 -0.73 1.39
C ASP A 348 -12.99 -1.86 1.52
N GLY A 349 -12.78 -2.92 0.77
CA GLY A 349 -13.59 -4.13 0.81
C GLY A 349 -14.73 -4.22 -0.20
N GLY A 350 -15.33 -5.41 -0.30
CA GLY A 350 -16.44 -5.73 -1.19
C GLY A 350 -16.04 -6.01 -2.64
N ILE A 351 -14.78 -5.81 -3.03
CA ILE A 351 -14.28 -6.00 -4.39
C ILE A 351 -13.96 -7.48 -4.62
N ARG A 352 -14.66 -8.10 -5.57
CA ARG A 352 -14.52 -9.52 -5.93
C ARG A 352 -14.03 -9.72 -7.36
N TYR A 353 -14.38 -8.80 -8.25
CA TYR A 353 -14.03 -8.81 -9.66
C TYR A 353 -13.36 -7.50 -10.07
N THR A 354 -12.67 -7.51 -11.19
CA THR A 354 -12.02 -6.31 -11.74
C THR A 354 -13.03 -5.18 -12.03
N GLY A 355 -14.24 -5.53 -12.48
CA GLY A 355 -15.32 -4.56 -12.72
C GLY A 355 -15.76 -3.81 -11.46
N ASP A 356 -15.61 -4.40 -10.27
CA ASP A 356 -15.93 -3.71 -9.01
C ASP A 356 -14.95 -2.58 -8.71
N ILE A 357 -13.68 -2.70 -9.16
CA ILE A 357 -12.69 -1.61 -9.09
C ILE A 357 -13.19 -0.42 -9.91
N SER A 358 -13.65 -0.66 -11.15
CA SER A 358 -14.20 0.38 -12.00
C SER A 358 -15.43 1.04 -11.38
N LYS A 359 -16.33 0.25 -10.78
CA LYS A 359 -17.53 0.77 -10.11
C LYS A 359 -17.17 1.60 -8.86
N ALA A 360 -16.19 1.15 -8.05
CA ALA A 360 -15.73 1.90 -6.87
C ALA A 360 -15.13 3.26 -7.26
N ILE A 361 -14.27 3.28 -8.28
CA ILE A 361 -13.65 4.51 -8.76
C ILE A 361 -14.71 5.46 -9.36
N ALA A 362 -15.58 4.96 -10.22
CA ALA A 362 -16.67 5.76 -10.81
C ALA A 362 -17.63 6.32 -9.75
N ALA A 363 -17.83 5.61 -8.64
CA ALA A 363 -18.62 6.06 -7.50
C ALA A 363 -17.96 7.20 -6.68
N GLY A 364 -16.73 7.55 -6.99
CA GLY A 364 -16.00 8.66 -6.38
C GLY A 364 -14.85 8.25 -5.46
N ALA A 365 -14.45 6.97 -5.42
CA ALA A 365 -13.23 6.58 -4.73
C ALA A 365 -12.00 6.97 -5.59
N ASP A 366 -10.97 7.50 -4.94
CA ASP A 366 -9.69 7.80 -5.59
C ASP A 366 -8.85 6.54 -5.80
N CYS A 367 -8.94 5.60 -4.88
CA CYS A 367 -8.27 4.31 -4.97
C CYS A 367 -9.02 3.23 -4.18
N VAL A 368 -8.64 1.97 -4.40
CA VAL A 368 -9.25 0.80 -3.77
C VAL A 368 -8.23 0.04 -2.94
N MET A 369 -8.66 -0.44 -1.77
CA MET A 369 -7.87 -1.33 -0.94
C MET A 369 -8.30 -2.78 -1.17
N LEU A 370 -7.35 -3.63 -1.55
CA LEU A 370 -7.58 -5.02 -1.89
C LEU A 370 -7.05 -5.96 -0.80
N GLY A 371 -7.88 -6.91 -0.39
CA GLY A 371 -7.54 -8.03 0.50
C GLY A 371 -7.58 -9.36 -0.25
N SER A 372 -8.78 -9.95 -0.39
CA SER A 372 -9.00 -11.29 -0.97
C SER A 372 -8.44 -11.47 -2.38
N LEU A 373 -8.54 -10.43 -3.23
CA LEU A 373 -8.08 -10.51 -4.62
C LEU A 373 -6.58 -10.75 -4.75
N ILE A 374 -5.78 -10.28 -3.77
CA ILE A 374 -4.33 -10.39 -3.77
C ILE A 374 -3.78 -11.30 -2.67
N ALA A 375 -4.62 -11.76 -1.72
CA ALA A 375 -4.21 -12.66 -0.65
C ALA A 375 -3.68 -14.01 -1.17
N GLY A 376 -4.10 -14.44 -2.36
CA GLY A 376 -3.64 -15.66 -3.02
C GLY A 376 -2.31 -15.54 -3.76
N THR A 377 -1.70 -14.36 -3.84
CA THR A 377 -0.46 -14.15 -4.57
C THR A 377 0.77 -14.66 -3.81
N GLU A 378 1.84 -14.91 -4.54
CA GLU A 378 3.11 -15.41 -3.98
C GLU A 378 3.70 -14.47 -2.93
N GLU A 379 3.50 -13.17 -3.08
CA GLU A 379 4.04 -12.11 -2.23
C GLU A 379 3.28 -11.92 -0.92
N SER A 380 2.05 -12.43 -0.82
CA SER A 380 1.27 -12.35 0.43
C SER A 380 1.89 -13.27 1.51
N PRO A 381 1.85 -12.87 2.80
CA PRO A 381 2.47 -13.64 3.88
C PRO A 381 1.65 -14.86 4.33
N GLY A 382 0.40 -15.00 3.91
CA GLY A 382 -0.44 -16.15 4.24
C GLY A 382 0.25 -17.48 3.92
N GLU A 383 0.09 -18.47 4.78
CA GLU A 383 0.67 -19.80 4.60
C GLU A 383 0.13 -20.46 3.32
N THR A 384 1.03 -21.10 2.56
CA THR A 384 0.64 -21.89 1.39
C THR A 384 0.28 -23.29 1.82
N ILE A 385 -0.96 -23.71 1.54
CA ILE A 385 -1.49 -25.03 1.87
C ILE A 385 -1.87 -25.78 0.59
N ILE A 386 -1.72 -27.11 0.63
CA ILE A 386 -2.21 -28.00 -0.43
C ILE A 386 -3.51 -28.64 0.07
N TYR A 387 -4.56 -28.50 -0.71
CA TYR A 387 -5.86 -29.09 -0.41
C TYR A 387 -6.46 -29.64 -1.72
N GLU A 388 -6.89 -30.89 -1.70
CA GLU A 388 -7.42 -31.60 -2.88
C GLU A 388 -6.53 -31.45 -4.12
N GLY A 389 -5.19 -31.57 -3.93
CA GLY A 389 -4.20 -31.46 -5.02
C GLY A 389 -3.96 -30.05 -5.57
N ARG A 390 -4.62 -29.04 -5.03
CA ARG A 390 -4.47 -27.62 -5.44
C ARG A 390 -3.81 -26.78 -4.37
N LYS A 391 -3.08 -25.75 -4.79
CA LYS A 391 -2.45 -24.77 -3.88
C LYS A 391 -3.44 -23.69 -3.49
N PHE A 392 -3.48 -23.37 -2.19
CA PHE A 392 -4.24 -22.28 -1.60
C PHE A 392 -3.33 -21.46 -0.69
N LYS A 393 -3.77 -20.26 -0.32
CA LYS A 393 -3.16 -19.47 0.74
C LYS A 393 -4.16 -19.22 1.86
N THR A 394 -3.69 -19.27 3.10
CA THR A 394 -4.48 -18.88 4.27
C THR A 394 -4.82 -17.40 4.17
N TYR A 395 -6.08 -17.08 4.37
CA TYR A 395 -6.59 -15.72 4.40
C TYR A 395 -7.54 -15.56 5.58
N ARG A 396 -7.26 -14.59 6.47
CA ARG A 396 -8.08 -14.40 7.67
C ARG A 396 -8.48 -12.96 7.90
N GLY A 397 -9.66 -12.78 8.49
CA GLY A 397 -10.16 -11.49 8.96
C GLY A 397 -9.38 -11.01 10.18
N MET A 398 -9.16 -9.70 10.27
CA MET A 398 -8.53 -9.10 11.44
C MET A 398 -9.40 -9.24 12.70
N GLY A 399 -10.71 -9.50 12.56
CA GLY A 399 -11.66 -9.84 13.61
C GLY A 399 -11.78 -11.33 13.91
N SER A 400 -10.95 -12.21 13.33
CA SER A 400 -10.92 -13.62 13.70
C SER A 400 -10.23 -13.82 15.06
N VAL A 401 -10.57 -14.90 15.76
CA VAL A 401 -9.97 -15.22 17.06
C VAL A 401 -8.44 -15.33 16.94
N GLU A 402 -7.96 -15.91 15.84
CA GLU A 402 -6.53 -16.11 15.57
C GLU A 402 -5.80 -14.76 15.37
N ALA A 403 -6.42 -13.81 14.66
CA ALA A 403 -5.85 -12.48 14.48
C ALA A 403 -5.89 -11.66 15.78
N MET A 404 -6.97 -11.77 16.54
CA MET A 404 -7.12 -11.11 17.85
C MET A 404 -6.08 -11.59 18.86
N LYS A 405 -5.75 -12.88 18.87
CA LYS A 405 -4.65 -13.44 19.69
C LYS A 405 -3.29 -12.80 19.40
N GLN A 406 -3.08 -12.34 18.17
CA GLN A 406 -1.82 -11.74 17.70
C GLN A 406 -1.77 -10.20 17.80
N GLY A 407 -2.84 -9.55 18.30
CA GLY A 407 -2.82 -8.12 18.58
C GLY A 407 -3.85 -7.26 17.88
N SER A 408 -4.88 -7.83 17.21
CA SER A 408 -5.93 -7.04 16.55
C SER A 408 -7.18 -6.78 17.41
N LYS A 409 -7.19 -7.13 18.70
CA LYS A 409 -8.31 -6.94 19.63
C LYS A 409 -8.77 -5.47 19.67
N ASP A 410 -7.84 -4.52 19.70
CA ASP A 410 -8.12 -3.08 19.76
C ASP A 410 -8.84 -2.54 18.53
N ARG A 411 -8.67 -3.16 17.35
CA ARG A 411 -9.42 -2.83 16.14
C ARG A 411 -10.92 -2.96 16.34
N TYR A 412 -11.33 -3.89 17.20
CA TYR A 412 -12.73 -4.22 17.54
C TYR A 412 -13.11 -3.81 18.96
N PHE A 413 -12.32 -2.91 19.58
CA PHE A 413 -12.55 -2.39 20.93
C PHE A 413 -12.64 -3.47 22.02
N GLN A 414 -11.90 -4.57 21.86
CA GLN A 414 -11.83 -5.72 22.77
C GLN A 414 -10.42 -5.90 23.39
N ASP A 415 -9.64 -4.83 23.44
CA ASP A 415 -8.26 -4.82 23.92
C ASP A 415 -8.12 -5.09 25.42
N VAL A 416 -9.16 -4.80 26.20
CA VAL A 416 -9.19 -5.04 27.64
C VAL A 416 -9.61 -6.46 28.05
N GLU A 417 -10.08 -7.29 27.11
CA GLU A 417 -10.50 -8.67 27.40
C GLU A 417 -9.32 -9.62 27.26
N ASP A 418 -8.95 -10.28 28.36
CA ASP A 418 -7.85 -11.24 28.38
C ASP A 418 -8.30 -12.69 28.19
N ASP A 419 -9.57 -13.01 28.52
CA ASP A 419 -10.11 -14.33 28.28
C ASP A 419 -10.54 -14.51 26.83
N LEU A 420 -9.79 -15.33 26.10
CA LEU A 420 -10.04 -15.63 24.69
C LEU A 420 -11.42 -16.23 24.41
N LYS A 421 -12.06 -16.86 25.41
CA LYS A 421 -13.40 -17.42 25.28
C LYS A 421 -14.50 -16.37 25.32
N LYS A 422 -14.17 -15.17 25.81
CA LYS A 422 -15.11 -14.05 25.89
C LYS A 422 -15.00 -13.10 24.71
N LEU A 423 -14.00 -13.29 23.82
CA LEU A 423 -13.90 -12.50 22.60
C LEU A 423 -15.09 -12.78 21.70
N VAL A 424 -15.63 -11.73 21.09
CA VAL A 424 -16.70 -11.80 20.09
C VAL A 424 -16.07 -11.59 18.71
N PRO A 425 -15.80 -12.63 17.94
CA PRO A 425 -15.14 -12.50 16.64
C PRO A 425 -16.10 -11.89 15.61
N GLU A 426 -15.58 -10.94 14.83
CA GLU A 426 -16.24 -10.31 13.70
C GLU A 426 -15.54 -10.66 12.37
N GLY A 427 -14.92 -11.81 12.30
CA GLY A 427 -14.22 -12.31 11.12
C GLY A 427 -13.90 -13.78 11.21
N ILE A 428 -13.66 -14.39 10.08
CA ILE A 428 -13.34 -15.82 9.96
C ILE A 428 -11.93 -16.05 9.41
N VAL A 429 -11.44 -17.27 9.56
CA VAL A 429 -10.27 -17.80 8.86
C VAL A 429 -10.77 -18.63 7.66
N GLY A 430 -10.20 -18.37 6.50
CA GLY A 430 -10.49 -19.09 5.27
C GLY A 430 -9.24 -19.33 4.44
N ARG A 431 -9.43 -19.77 3.22
CA ARG A 431 -8.39 -19.94 2.21
C ARG A 431 -8.81 -19.35 0.89
N VAL A 432 -7.86 -18.87 0.11
CA VAL A 432 -8.06 -18.39 -1.25
C VAL A 432 -7.18 -19.18 -2.22
N PRO A 433 -7.59 -19.40 -3.47
CA PRO A 433 -6.75 -20.05 -4.47
C PRO A 433 -5.40 -19.32 -4.64
N PHE A 434 -4.34 -20.10 -4.84
CA PHE A 434 -3.04 -19.54 -5.20
C PHE A 434 -3.09 -18.96 -6.62
N LYS A 435 -2.61 -17.71 -6.79
CA LYS A 435 -2.76 -16.93 -8.03
C LYS A 435 -1.43 -16.61 -8.74
N GLY A 436 -0.31 -17.21 -8.31
CA GLY A 436 1.00 -16.85 -8.87
C GLY A 436 1.50 -15.48 -8.39
N LYS A 437 2.24 -14.77 -9.22
CA LYS A 437 2.85 -13.49 -8.88
C LYS A 437 1.85 -12.34 -8.90
N LEU A 438 2.05 -11.37 -8.01
CA LEU A 438 1.19 -10.19 -7.88
C LEU A 438 1.09 -9.40 -9.19
N ASN A 439 2.20 -9.21 -9.92
CA ASN A 439 2.23 -8.42 -11.15
C ASN A 439 1.25 -8.94 -12.22
N GLU A 440 1.04 -10.27 -12.31
CA GLU A 440 0.09 -10.87 -13.23
C GLU A 440 -1.36 -10.46 -12.88
N SER A 441 -1.69 -10.50 -11.57
CA SER A 441 -3.00 -10.05 -11.07
C SER A 441 -3.19 -8.54 -11.29
N ILE A 442 -2.20 -7.72 -10.97
CA ILE A 442 -2.26 -6.27 -11.16
C ILE A 442 -2.46 -5.91 -12.64
N HIS A 443 -1.79 -6.62 -13.55
CA HIS A 443 -1.97 -6.42 -14.99
C HIS A 443 -3.45 -6.60 -15.40
N GLN A 444 -4.10 -7.65 -14.91
CA GLN A 444 -5.53 -7.90 -15.19
C GLN A 444 -6.43 -6.82 -14.59
N PHE A 445 -6.16 -6.39 -13.35
CA PHE A 445 -6.97 -5.37 -12.67
C PHE A 445 -6.88 -4.02 -13.40
N ILE A 446 -5.68 -3.61 -13.78
CA ILE A 446 -5.46 -2.36 -14.52
C ILE A 446 -6.03 -2.43 -15.93
N GLY A 447 -5.88 -3.58 -16.60
CA GLY A 447 -6.48 -3.81 -17.92
C GLY A 447 -7.99 -3.65 -17.90
N GLY A 448 -8.67 -4.26 -16.91
CA GLY A 448 -10.11 -4.14 -16.75
C GLY A 448 -10.58 -2.73 -16.36
N LEU A 449 -9.85 -2.04 -15.48
CA LEU A 449 -10.16 -0.64 -15.15
C LEU A 449 -10.04 0.26 -16.38
N ARG A 450 -8.96 0.15 -17.15
CA ARG A 450 -8.77 0.91 -18.39
C ARG A 450 -9.84 0.62 -19.44
N ALA A 451 -10.24 -0.65 -19.56
CA ALA A 451 -11.35 -1.03 -20.44
C ALA A 451 -12.66 -0.36 -20.00
N GLY A 452 -13.00 -0.41 -18.70
CA GLY A 452 -14.18 0.24 -18.15
C GLY A 452 -14.18 1.76 -18.38
N MET A 453 -13.04 2.43 -18.17
CA MET A 453 -12.88 3.85 -18.45
C MET A 453 -13.00 4.15 -19.95
N GLY A 454 -12.42 3.31 -20.80
CA GLY A 454 -12.56 3.42 -22.26
C GLY A 454 -14.01 3.29 -22.72
N TYR A 455 -14.77 2.31 -22.21
CA TYR A 455 -16.21 2.19 -22.52
C TYR A 455 -17.04 3.40 -22.06
N CYS A 456 -16.61 4.08 -21.01
CA CYS A 456 -17.28 5.27 -20.49
C CYS A 456 -16.75 6.60 -21.08
N GLY A 457 -15.80 6.55 -22.03
CA GLY A 457 -15.22 7.75 -22.65
C GLY A 457 -14.39 8.62 -21.70
N SER A 458 -13.76 8.01 -20.69
CA SER A 458 -13.08 8.75 -19.63
C SER A 458 -11.57 8.64 -19.74
N LYS A 459 -10.88 9.76 -19.97
CA LYS A 459 -9.43 9.83 -20.17
C LYS A 459 -8.60 9.67 -18.89
N ASP A 460 -9.18 9.99 -17.74
CA ASP A 460 -8.55 9.95 -16.42
C ASP A 460 -9.57 9.66 -15.32
N ILE A 461 -9.08 9.43 -14.09
CA ILE A 461 -9.89 9.10 -12.91
C ILE A 461 -10.91 10.21 -12.60
N GLU A 462 -10.50 11.48 -12.68
CA GLU A 462 -11.37 12.62 -12.38
C GLU A 462 -12.54 12.70 -13.37
N THR A 463 -12.29 12.54 -14.66
CA THR A 463 -13.34 12.47 -15.68
C THR A 463 -14.26 11.28 -15.40
N PHE A 464 -13.70 10.11 -15.08
CA PHE A 464 -14.47 8.90 -14.79
C PHE A 464 -15.42 9.08 -13.61
N GLN A 465 -14.97 9.70 -12.51
CA GLN A 465 -15.78 10.02 -11.34
C GLN A 465 -16.89 11.01 -11.63
N ASN A 466 -16.64 12.01 -12.49
CA ASN A 466 -17.58 13.11 -12.74
C ASN A 466 -18.60 12.81 -13.86
N THR A 467 -18.28 11.95 -14.82
CA THR A 467 -19.14 11.72 -16.01
C THR A 467 -19.83 10.38 -16.05
N SER A 468 -19.33 9.37 -15.33
CA SER A 468 -19.90 8.03 -15.33
C SER A 468 -21.30 8.00 -14.73
N LYS A 469 -22.15 7.14 -15.29
CA LYS A 469 -23.50 6.88 -14.81
C LYS A 469 -23.68 5.41 -14.49
N PHE A 470 -24.52 5.13 -13.52
CA PHE A 470 -24.90 3.78 -13.15
C PHE A 470 -26.34 3.50 -13.55
N ILE A 471 -26.60 2.27 -13.96
CA ILE A 471 -27.95 1.69 -14.04
C ILE A 471 -28.11 0.62 -12.96
N ARG A 472 -29.22 0.63 -12.24
CA ARG A 472 -29.55 -0.47 -11.32
C ARG A 472 -29.99 -1.70 -12.12
N ILE A 473 -29.56 -2.86 -11.64
CA ILE A 473 -29.93 -4.14 -12.22
C ILE A 473 -30.68 -5.00 -11.20
N THR A 474 -31.44 -5.96 -11.71
CA THR A 474 -32.16 -6.96 -10.92
C THR A 474 -31.29 -8.19 -10.68
N SER A 475 -31.77 -9.14 -9.86
CA SER A 475 -31.11 -10.44 -9.69
C SER A 475 -30.95 -11.20 -11.04
N SER A 476 -31.89 -11.01 -11.98
CA SER A 476 -31.76 -11.56 -13.33
C SER A 476 -30.63 -10.91 -14.11
N GLY A 477 -30.43 -9.58 -13.95
CA GLY A 477 -29.30 -8.86 -14.55
C GLY A 477 -27.94 -9.30 -13.98
N ILE A 478 -27.88 -9.73 -12.72
CA ILE A 478 -26.67 -10.34 -12.15
C ILE A 478 -26.36 -11.66 -12.85
N VAL A 479 -27.36 -12.53 -13.05
CA VAL A 479 -27.19 -13.80 -13.76
C VAL A 479 -26.73 -13.55 -15.20
N GLU A 480 -27.34 -12.60 -15.91
CA GLU A 480 -26.95 -12.18 -17.26
C GLU A 480 -25.51 -11.66 -17.34
N SER A 481 -25.01 -11.00 -16.28
CA SER A 481 -23.65 -10.45 -16.22
C SER A 481 -22.56 -11.52 -16.12
N HIS A 482 -22.89 -12.75 -15.77
CA HIS A 482 -21.97 -13.87 -15.69
C HIS A 482 -22.16 -14.83 -16.89
N PRO A 483 -21.13 -15.59 -17.31
CA PRO A 483 -21.30 -16.64 -18.29
C PRO A 483 -22.43 -17.59 -17.90
N HIS A 484 -23.44 -17.70 -18.73
CA HIS A 484 -24.63 -18.52 -18.51
C HIS A 484 -24.97 -19.34 -19.75
N GLY A 485 -25.64 -20.47 -19.59
CA GLY A 485 -26.00 -21.37 -20.69
C GLY A 485 -24.81 -22.10 -21.33
N VAL A 486 -23.60 -22.00 -20.75
CA VAL A 486 -22.39 -22.66 -21.23
C VAL A 486 -21.58 -23.26 -20.08
N SER A 487 -20.82 -24.32 -20.38
CA SER A 487 -19.82 -24.87 -19.46
C SER A 487 -18.45 -24.28 -19.77
N ILE A 488 -17.74 -23.73 -18.74
CA ILE A 488 -16.40 -23.21 -18.90
C ILE A 488 -15.43 -24.39 -19.08
N THR A 489 -14.82 -24.50 -20.24
CA THR A 489 -13.82 -25.53 -20.55
C THR A 489 -12.38 -25.05 -20.33
N LYS A 490 -12.16 -23.72 -20.36
CA LYS A 490 -10.87 -23.08 -20.10
C LYS A 490 -11.10 -21.81 -19.28
N GLU A 491 -10.50 -21.75 -18.11
CA GLU A 491 -10.60 -20.58 -17.23
C GLU A 491 -9.86 -19.37 -17.84
N ALA A 492 -10.48 -18.19 -17.71
CA ALA A 492 -9.82 -16.94 -18.03
C ALA A 492 -8.98 -16.44 -16.83
N PRO A 493 -7.84 -15.77 -17.03
CA PRO A 493 -6.96 -15.34 -15.95
C PRO A 493 -7.61 -14.31 -15.00
N ASN A 494 -8.69 -13.68 -15.42
CA ASN A 494 -9.39 -12.61 -14.70
C ASN A 494 -10.84 -12.98 -14.30
N TYR A 495 -11.26 -14.23 -14.55
CA TYR A 495 -12.58 -14.71 -14.17
C TYR A 495 -12.50 -16.12 -13.58
N SER A 496 -13.00 -16.26 -12.35
CA SER A 496 -13.25 -17.53 -11.66
C SER A 496 -14.61 -17.48 -11.00
N ARG A 497 -15.36 -18.60 -11.04
CA ARG A 497 -16.62 -18.76 -10.30
C ARG A 497 -16.37 -19.14 -8.85
#